data_59c1a2522d9d9b23f80d26264801bfac
#
_entry.id   59c1a2522d9d9b23f80d26264801bfac
#
_cell.length_a   1.000
_cell.length_b   1.000
_cell.length_c   1.000
_cell.angle_alpha   90.00
_cell.angle_beta   90.00
_cell.angle_gamma   90.00
#
_symmetry.space_group_name_H-M   'P 1'
#
loop_
_entity.id
_entity.type
_entity.pdbx_description
1 polymer ?
#
loop_
_entity_poly.entity_id
_entity_poly.type
_entity_poly.pdbx_seq_one_letter_code
_entity_poly.pdbx_strand_id
1 'polypeptide(L)'
;MRPLVPLLLILLIPTLTPLAADKPKVVCSTTVLCSIVRDLAGDSVDIEVIAPPNICPGHYDAKPSDAYTIAEADLILYHGIEPWIEELRRASGSETPAVKLSGGWNTPDLLKSLYSNVSKVLDHYLGLTTSAKLEKCLKAIDEAAREMRRIADERGFPGKPVVSMMFQADFLRFLGFRVIATFPPPEKVSAKLFESMVKNATESGAVLVVDNLQSGTEIGSRLASQVNAVEVALSNFPESPPELKNMTQVMVWNVERLSEALSHAELRA
;
A
#
# COMPACT_ATOMS: atom_id res chain seq x y z
N MET A 1 -28.25 -60.02 56.57
CA MET A 1 -28.50 -58.68 56.00
C MET A 1 -27.25 -58.33 55.18
N ARG A 2 -27.37 -58.33 53.84
CA ARG A 2 -26.26 -57.92 52.92
C ARG A 2 -26.49 -56.45 52.62
N PRO A 3 -25.43 -55.56 52.66
CA PRO A 3 -25.61 -54.17 52.29
C PRO A 3 -25.69 -54.02 50.76
N LEU A 4 -26.72 -53.30 50.28
CA LEU A 4 -26.80 -52.82 48.89
C LEU A 4 -25.80 -51.73 48.71
N VAL A 5 -24.88 -51.97 47.76
CA VAL A 5 -23.94 -50.91 47.26
C VAL A 5 -24.68 -50.16 46.13
N PRO A 6 -24.88 -48.86 46.24
CA PRO A 6 -25.45 -48.09 45.10
C PRO A 6 -24.46 -48.00 43.94
N LEU A 7 -24.88 -48.49 42.79
CA LEU A 7 -24.16 -48.36 41.54
C LEU A 7 -24.29 -46.91 41.02
N LEU A 8 -23.23 -46.09 41.19
CA LEU A 8 -23.17 -44.72 40.66
C LEU A 8 -22.94 -44.76 39.15
N LEU A 9 -24.02 -44.54 38.39
CA LEU A 9 -23.96 -44.44 36.94
C LEU A 9 -23.37 -43.07 36.54
N ILE A 10 -22.06 -43.03 36.23
CA ILE A 10 -21.38 -41.81 35.70
C ILE A 10 -21.82 -41.64 34.24
N LEU A 11 -22.72 -40.68 33.99
CA LEU A 11 -23.08 -40.24 32.64
C LEU A 11 -21.89 -39.45 32.04
N LEU A 12 -21.13 -40.10 31.15
CA LEU A 12 -20.15 -39.38 30.32
C LEU A 12 -20.91 -38.52 29.30
N ILE A 13 -21.04 -37.23 29.56
CA ILE A 13 -21.52 -36.27 28.58
C ILE A 13 -20.33 -35.98 27.65
N PRO A 14 -20.40 -36.31 26.33
CA PRO A 14 -19.36 -35.92 25.42
C PRO A 14 -19.35 -34.37 25.34
N THR A 15 -18.29 -33.74 25.80
CA THR A 15 -18.03 -32.32 25.54
C THR A 15 -17.77 -32.19 24.05
N LEU A 16 -18.74 -31.73 23.26
CA LEU A 16 -18.48 -31.25 21.92
C LEU A 16 -17.57 -30.03 22.08
N THR A 17 -16.27 -30.20 21.86
CA THR A 17 -15.38 -29.09 21.58
C THR A 17 -15.85 -28.49 20.26
N PRO A 18 -16.20 -27.18 20.20
CA PRO A 18 -16.51 -26.56 18.93
C PRO A 18 -15.25 -26.69 18.07
N LEU A 19 -15.40 -27.33 16.92
CA LEU A 19 -14.39 -27.30 15.87
C LEU A 19 -14.20 -25.81 15.52
N ALA A 20 -13.02 -25.26 15.75
CA ALA A 20 -12.71 -23.89 15.34
C ALA A 20 -13.01 -23.83 13.83
N ALA A 21 -13.99 -23.04 13.43
CA ALA A 21 -14.24 -22.80 12.02
C ALA A 21 -12.97 -22.21 11.41
N ASP A 22 -12.50 -22.76 10.29
CA ASP A 22 -11.37 -22.22 9.57
C ASP A 22 -11.66 -20.77 9.21
N LYS A 23 -10.69 -19.89 9.43
CA LYS A 23 -10.82 -18.48 9.10
C LYS A 23 -10.86 -18.31 7.59
N PRO A 24 -11.72 -17.42 7.04
CA PRO A 24 -11.66 -17.12 5.62
C PRO A 24 -10.29 -16.61 5.21
N LYS A 25 -9.77 -17.10 4.09
CA LYS A 25 -8.47 -16.69 3.51
C LYS A 25 -8.68 -15.56 2.52
N VAL A 26 -8.10 -14.39 2.79
CA VAL A 26 -8.10 -13.24 1.89
C VAL A 26 -6.75 -13.11 1.22
N VAL A 27 -6.73 -13.22 -0.10
CA VAL A 27 -5.53 -13.05 -0.91
C VAL A 27 -5.53 -11.66 -1.54
N CYS A 28 -4.48 -10.91 -1.31
CA CYS A 28 -4.31 -9.55 -1.83
C CYS A 28 -3.20 -9.49 -2.87
N SER A 29 -3.41 -8.73 -3.93
CA SER A 29 -2.35 -8.51 -4.93
C SER A 29 -1.16 -7.75 -4.38
N THR A 30 -1.37 -6.87 -3.38
CA THR A 30 -0.33 -5.98 -2.81
C THR A 30 -0.39 -5.88 -1.29
N THR A 31 0.71 -5.46 -0.69
CA THR A 31 0.78 -5.17 0.75
C THR A 31 -0.12 -4.00 1.18
N VAL A 32 -0.49 -3.09 0.27
CA VAL A 32 -1.47 -2.03 0.54
C VAL A 32 -2.82 -2.64 0.93
N LEU A 33 -3.37 -3.51 0.08
CA LEU A 33 -4.65 -4.18 0.34
C LEU A 33 -4.57 -5.07 1.58
N CYS A 34 -3.50 -5.86 1.71
CA CYS A 34 -3.28 -6.70 2.88
C CYS A 34 -3.25 -5.89 4.19
N SER A 35 -2.59 -4.72 4.20
CA SER A 35 -2.53 -3.88 5.40
C SER A 35 -3.92 -3.35 5.78
N ILE A 36 -4.73 -2.96 4.80
CA ILE A 36 -6.11 -2.50 5.03
C ILE A 36 -6.99 -3.64 5.55
N VAL A 37 -6.88 -4.84 4.96
CA VAL A 37 -7.61 -6.02 5.45
C VAL A 37 -7.20 -6.34 6.90
N ARG A 38 -5.91 -6.28 7.22
CA ARG A 38 -5.39 -6.50 8.58
C ARG A 38 -5.96 -5.48 9.58
N ASP A 39 -5.99 -4.21 9.20
CA ASP A 39 -6.52 -3.14 10.04
C ASP A 39 -8.04 -3.30 10.28
N LEU A 40 -8.80 -3.74 9.27
CA LEU A 40 -10.27 -3.86 9.32
C LEU A 40 -10.76 -5.19 9.89
N ALA A 41 -10.16 -6.31 9.49
CA ALA A 41 -10.59 -7.65 9.90
C ALA A 41 -9.81 -8.17 11.12
N GLY A 42 -8.51 -7.81 11.27
CA GLY A 42 -7.63 -8.35 12.32
C GLY A 42 -7.53 -9.88 12.21
N ASP A 43 -7.70 -10.55 13.35
CA ASP A 43 -7.57 -12.01 13.44
C ASP A 43 -8.80 -12.79 12.92
N SER A 44 -9.79 -12.12 12.32
CA SER A 44 -10.99 -12.77 11.79
C SER A 44 -10.76 -13.45 10.44
N VAL A 45 -9.65 -13.17 9.78
CA VAL A 45 -9.27 -13.72 8.47
C VAL A 45 -7.79 -14.10 8.45
N ASP A 46 -7.44 -15.05 7.60
CA ASP A 46 -6.05 -15.31 7.20
C ASP A 46 -5.72 -14.47 5.96
N ILE A 47 -4.54 -13.87 5.94
CA ILE A 47 -4.16 -12.88 4.91
C ILE A 47 -2.90 -13.34 4.22
N GLU A 48 -2.92 -13.36 2.88
CA GLU A 48 -1.75 -13.66 2.07
C GLU A 48 -1.58 -12.62 0.95
N VAL A 49 -0.33 -12.22 0.68
CA VAL A 49 0.04 -11.26 -0.38
C VAL A 49 0.76 -11.97 -1.50
N ILE A 50 0.46 -11.60 -2.75
CA ILE A 50 1.14 -12.17 -3.93
C ILE A 50 2.37 -11.34 -4.31
N ALA A 51 2.21 -10.07 -4.66
CA ALA A 51 3.34 -9.25 -5.05
C ALA A 51 4.08 -8.68 -3.82
N PRO A 52 5.41 -8.88 -3.72
CA PRO A 52 6.20 -8.35 -2.62
C PRO A 52 6.29 -6.82 -2.67
N PRO A 53 6.53 -6.13 -1.51
CA PRO A 53 6.43 -4.67 -1.39
C PRO A 53 7.53 -3.88 -2.13
N ASN A 54 8.59 -4.53 -2.56
CA ASN A 54 9.74 -3.90 -3.21
C ASN A 54 9.69 -3.95 -4.75
N ILE A 55 8.59 -4.44 -5.34
CA ILE A 55 8.42 -4.57 -6.78
C ILE A 55 7.12 -3.85 -7.19
N CYS A 56 7.16 -3.14 -8.32
CA CYS A 56 5.94 -2.61 -8.93
C CYS A 56 5.01 -3.77 -9.31
N PRO A 57 3.75 -3.82 -8.85
CA PRO A 57 2.83 -4.92 -9.15
C PRO A 57 2.59 -5.13 -10.64
N GLY A 58 2.73 -4.08 -11.46
CA GLY A 58 2.64 -4.18 -12.92
C GLY A 58 3.81 -4.93 -13.57
N HIS A 59 4.93 -5.09 -12.86
CA HIS A 59 6.15 -5.77 -13.31
C HIS A 59 6.44 -7.06 -12.53
N TYR A 60 5.53 -7.46 -11.65
CA TYR A 60 5.68 -8.71 -10.91
C TYR A 60 5.55 -9.91 -11.86
N ASP A 61 6.55 -10.79 -11.84
CA ASP A 61 6.55 -12.04 -12.59
C ASP A 61 5.91 -13.13 -11.72
N ALA A 62 4.65 -13.46 -12.02
CA ALA A 62 3.85 -14.38 -11.23
C ALA A 62 4.40 -15.81 -11.30
N LYS A 63 4.43 -16.49 -10.16
CA LYS A 63 5.00 -17.83 -10.01
C LYS A 63 3.88 -18.89 -10.02
N PRO A 64 4.18 -20.14 -10.42
CA PRO A 64 3.22 -21.23 -10.32
C PRO A 64 2.64 -21.42 -8.90
N SER A 65 3.44 -21.15 -7.85
CA SER A 65 2.97 -21.17 -6.45
C SER A 65 1.83 -20.20 -6.17
N ASP A 66 1.81 -19.06 -6.88
CA ASP A 66 0.79 -18.04 -6.67
C ASP A 66 -0.60 -18.52 -7.15
N ALA A 67 -0.64 -19.44 -8.14
CA ALA A 67 -1.88 -20.09 -8.55
C ALA A 67 -2.46 -20.99 -7.45
N TYR A 68 -1.62 -21.65 -6.65
CA TYR A 68 -2.08 -22.42 -5.49
C TYR A 68 -2.65 -21.49 -4.41
N THR A 69 -1.95 -20.38 -4.14
CA THR A 69 -2.45 -19.35 -3.20
C THR A 69 -3.83 -18.82 -3.62
N ILE A 70 -4.03 -18.54 -4.90
CA ILE A 70 -5.34 -18.14 -5.46
C ILE A 70 -6.39 -19.24 -5.32
N ALA A 71 -6.01 -20.52 -5.54
CA ALA A 71 -6.95 -21.65 -5.44
C ALA A 71 -7.50 -21.86 -4.02
N GLU A 72 -6.73 -21.53 -3.01
CA GLU A 72 -7.10 -21.66 -1.60
C GLU A 72 -7.82 -20.44 -1.02
N ALA A 73 -7.98 -19.36 -1.79
CA ALA A 73 -8.59 -18.12 -1.32
C ALA A 73 -10.12 -18.23 -1.23
N ASP A 74 -10.71 -17.58 -0.22
CA ASP A 74 -12.15 -17.31 -0.13
C ASP A 74 -12.53 -15.96 -0.75
N LEU A 75 -11.55 -15.03 -0.82
CA LEU A 75 -11.70 -13.72 -1.42
C LEU A 75 -10.37 -13.22 -1.98
N ILE A 76 -10.40 -12.68 -3.20
CA ILE A 76 -9.23 -12.09 -3.85
C ILE A 76 -9.45 -10.58 -4.02
N LEU A 77 -8.48 -9.77 -3.58
CA LEU A 77 -8.49 -8.31 -3.72
C LEU A 77 -7.33 -7.85 -4.61
N TYR A 78 -7.61 -6.99 -5.60
CA TYR A 78 -6.60 -6.47 -6.51
C TYR A 78 -6.93 -5.05 -7.00
N HIS A 79 -5.91 -4.28 -7.44
CA HIS A 79 -6.13 -2.90 -7.89
C HIS A 79 -6.57 -2.79 -9.36
N GLY A 80 -6.20 -3.78 -10.19
CA GLY A 80 -6.42 -3.78 -11.64
C GLY A 80 -5.27 -3.18 -12.43
N ILE A 81 -4.11 -2.99 -11.81
CA ILE A 81 -2.83 -2.66 -12.43
C ILE A 81 -1.94 -3.91 -12.60
N GLU A 82 -2.40 -5.04 -12.11
CA GLU A 82 -1.75 -6.35 -12.11
C GLU A 82 -2.15 -7.14 -13.37
N PRO A 83 -1.32 -7.20 -14.42
CA PRO A 83 -1.66 -7.89 -15.67
C PRO A 83 -1.77 -9.41 -15.51
N TRP A 84 -1.12 -9.95 -14.46
CA TRP A 84 -1.01 -11.38 -14.18
C TRP A 84 -2.19 -11.97 -13.39
N ILE A 85 -3.07 -11.15 -12.79
CA ILE A 85 -4.12 -11.66 -11.91
C ILE A 85 -5.13 -12.57 -12.62
N GLU A 86 -5.54 -12.21 -13.83
CA GLU A 86 -6.50 -13.01 -14.60
C GLU A 86 -5.88 -14.30 -15.15
N GLU A 87 -4.58 -14.31 -15.40
CA GLU A 87 -3.85 -15.51 -15.79
C GLU A 87 -3.74 -16.49 -14.64
N LEU A 88 -3.38 -16.00 -13.44
CA LEU A 88 -3.33 -16.82 -12.23
C LEU A 88 -4.70 -17.40 -11.88
N ARG A 89 -5.77 -16.62 -11.99
CA ARG A 89 -7.14 -17.10 -11.74
C ARG A 89 -7.51 -18.24 -12.69
N ARG A 90 -7.19 -18.11 -13.97
CA ARG A 90 -7.42 -19.20 -14.95
C ARG A 90 -6.56 -20.43 -14.65
N ALA A 91 -5.30 -20.24 -14.30
CA ALA A 91 -4.38 -21.33 -13.97
C ALA A 91 -4.78 -22.07 -12.69
N SER A 92 -5.33 -21.37 -11.71
CA SER A 92 -5.82 -21.96 -10.45
C SER A 92 -7.12 -22.76 -10.62
N GLY A 93 -7.89 -22.53 -11.69
CA GLY A 93 -9.24 -23.07 -11.87
C GLY A 93 -10.25 -22.60 -10.80
N SER A 94 -9.93 -21.55 -10.06
CA SER A 94 -10.75 -21.07 -8.94
C SER A 94 -11.90 -20.18 -9.40
N GLU A 95 -13.09 -20.43 -8.87
CA GLU A 95 -14.29 -19.60 -8.98
C GLU A 95 -14.40 -18.57 -7.86
N THR A 96 -13.36 -18.43 -7.03
CA THR A 96 -13.33 -17.50 -5.89
C THR A 96 -13.63 -16.06 -6.34
N PRO A 97 -14.46 -15.33 -5.59
CA PRO A 97 -14.72 -13.92 -5.86
C PRO A 97 -13.44 -13.11 -5.90
N ALA A 98 -13.21 -12.41 -7.01
CA ALA A 98 -12.09 -11.50 -7.18
C ALA A 98 -12.61 -10.08 -7.38
N VAL A 99 -12.28 -9.19 -6.45
CA VAL A 99 -12.82 -7.83 -6.43
C VAL A 99 -11.73 -6.83 -6.80
N LYS A 100 -12.00 -6.10 -7.88
CA LYS A 100 -11.15 -5.01 -8.34
C LYS A 100 -11.42 -3.73 -7.53
N LEU A 101 -10.39 -3.21 -6.87
CA LEU A 101 -10.41 -2.00 -6.06
C LEU A 101 -9.57 -0.91 -6.73
N SER A 102 -10.11 -0.34 -7.80
CA SER A 102 -9.43 0.70 -8.59
C SER A 102 -9.29 2.01 -7.82
N GLY A 103 -8.25 2.77 -8.13
CA GLY A 103 -7.97 4.08 -7.54
C GLY A 103 -6.56 4.14 -6.95
N GLY A 104 -6.16 5.34 -6.55
CA GLY A 104 -4.90 5.58 -5.85
C GLY A 104 -5.02 5.32 -4.34
N TRP A 105 -3.88 5.35 -3.66
CA TRP A 105 -3.80 5.16 -2.20
C TRP A 105 -2.73 6.02 -1.53
N ASN A 106 -2.04 6.84 -2.30
CA ASN A 106 -0.87 7.62 -1.84
C ASN A 106 -1.21 9.02 -1.32
N THR A 107 -2.51 9.36 -1.19
CA THR A 107 -2.95 10.56 -0.46
C THR A 107 -3.99 10.18 0.59
N PRO A 108 -4.17 10.99 1.66
CA PRO A 108 -5.12 10.67 2.70
C PRO A 108 -6.55 10.43 2.19
N ASP A 109 -7.05 11.23 1.25
CA ASP A 109 -8.41 11.09 0.74
C ASP A 109 -8.59 9.86 -0.14
N LEU A 110 -7.60 9.54 -0.98
CA LEU A 110 -7.58 8.31 -1.77
C LEU A 110 -7.51 7.08 -0.86
N LEU A 111 -6.67 7.13 0.17
CA LEU A 111 -6.53 6.05 1.14
C LEU A 111 -7.85 5.82 1.91
N LYS A 112 -8.50 6.88 2.41
CA LYS A 112 -9.82 6.77 3.08
C LYS A 112 -10.87 6.13 2.16
N SER A 113 -10.89 6.51 0.90
CA SER A 113 -11.77 5.91 -0.10
C SER A 113 -11.50 4.41 -0.28
N LEU A 114 -10.23 4.03 -0.35
CA LEU A 114 -9.84 2.62 -0.46
C LEU A 114 -10.23 1.81 0.78
N TYR A 115 -9.99 2.33 2.01
CA TYR A 115 -10.45 1.71 3.26
C TYR A 115 -11.96 1.48 3.26
N SER A 116 -12.73 2.49 2.85
CA SER A 116 -14.19 2.41 2.80
C SER A 116 -14.68 1.36 1.79
N ASN A 117 -13.98 1.21 0.66
CA ASN A 117 -14.32 0.20 -0.34
C ASN A 117 -13.94 -1.22 0.13
N VAL A 118 -12.76 -1.40 0.72
CA VAL A 118 -12.35 -2.70 1.30
C VAL A 118 -13.32 -3.12 2.41
N SER A 119 -13.71 -2.20 3.30
CA SER A 119 -14.70 -2.47 4.36
C SER A 119 -16.00 -3.05 3.80
N LYS A 120 -16.58 -2.40 2.77
CA LYS A 120 -17.81 -2.89 2.13
C LYS A 120 -17.63 -4.28 1.51
N VAL A 121 -16.47 -4.54 0.92
CA VAL A 121 -16.16 -5.84 0.30
C VAL A 121 -16.05 -6.93 1.37
N LEU A 122 -15.34 -6.68 2.46
CA LEU A 122 -15.21 -7.63 3.58
C LEU A 122 -16.57 -7.93 4.22
N ASP A 123 -17.39 -6.90 4.46
CA ASP A 123 -18.73 -7.07 5.04
C ASP A 123 -19.64 -7.86 4.09
N HIS A 124 -19.57 -7.60 2.78
CA HIS A 124 -20.43 -8.26 1.79
C HIS A 124 -20.04 -9.73 1.53
N TYR A 125 -18.75 -10.00 1.30
CA TYR A 125 -18.31 -11.35 0.90
C TYR A 125 -18.02 -12.28 2.06
N LEU A 126 -17.58 -11.74 3.21
CA LEU A 126 -17.19 -12.56 4.37
C LEU A 126 -18.14 -12.39 5.57
N GLY A 127 -19.20 -11.58 5.45
CA GLY A 127 -20.15 -11.35 6.52
C GLY A 127 -19.56 -10.68 7.76
N LEU A 128 -18.46 -9.94 7.60
CA LEU A 128 -17.80 -9.23 8.69
C LEU A 128 -18.58 -7.96 9.05
N THR A 129 -18.27 -7.39 10.20
CA THR A 129 -18.76 -6.08 10.64
C THR A 129 -17.55 -5.20 10.93
N THR A 130 -17.10 -4.45 9.90
CA THR A 130 -15.85 -3.69 9.98
C THR A 130 -16.03 -2.21 10.34
N SER A 131 -17.26 -1.71 10.45
CA SER A 131 -17.61 -0.29 10.61
C SER A 131 -16.88 0.43 11.74
N ALA A 132 -16.81 -0.16 12.94
CA ALA A 132 -16.13 0.46 14.08
C ALA A 132 -14.61 0.56 13.91
N LYS A 133 -13.99 -0.43 13.25
CA LYS A 133 -12.56 -0.40 12.91
C LYS A 133 -12.30 0.59 11.78
N LEU A 134 -13.19 0.66 10.78
CA LEU A 134 -13.14 1.63 9.70
C LEU A 134 -13.11 3.05 10.25
N GLU A 135 -14.04 3.40 11.15
CA GLU A 135 -14.09 4.73 11.77
C GLU A 135 -12.77 5.10 12.46
N LYS A 136 -12.18 4.18 13.21
CA LYS A 136 -10.85 4.38 13.83
C LYS A 136 -9.76 4.61 12.80
N CYS A 137 -9.73 3.83 11.71
CA CYS A 137 -8.74 3.97 10.66
C CYS A 137 -8.89 5.32 9.94
N LEU A 138 -10.12 5.72 9.59
CA LEU A 138 -10.37 7.01 8.93
C LEU A 138 -9.94 8.18 9.81
N LYS A 139 -10.23 8.13 11.12
CA LYS A 139 -9.78 9.15 12.09
C LYS A 139 -8.25 9.21 12.17
N ALA A 140 -7.57 8.07 12.24
CA ALA A 140 -6.10 8.01 12.27
C ALA A 140 -5.48 8.59 10.99
N ILE A 141 -6.08 8.33 9.82
CA ILE A 141 -5.64 8.91 8.54
C ILE A 141 -5.81 10.45 8.57
N ASP A 142 -6.94 10.95 9.07
CA ASP A 142 -7.16 12.39 9.18
C ASP A 142 -6.19 13.07 10.16
N GLU A 143 -5.86 12.42 11.26
CA GLU A 143 -4.85 12.90 12.23
C GLU A 143 -3.47 12.96 11.59
N ALA A 144 -3.05 11.89 10.89
CA ALA A 144 -1.80 11.86 10.15
C ALA A 144 -1.76 12.90 9.02
N ALA A 145 -2.88 13.14 8.33
CA ALA A 145 -2.97 14.16 7.30
C ALA A 145 -2.73 15.57 7.84
N ARG A 146 -3.29 15.89 9.01
CA ARG A 146 -3.05 17.18 9.69
C ARG A 146 -1.58 17.32 10.09
N GLU A 147 -1.00 16.27 10.65
CA GLU A 147 0.41 16.29 11.06
C GLU A 147 1.36 16.43 9.88
N MET A 148 1.12 15.71 8.80
CA MET A 148 1.93 15.82 7.58
C MET A 148 1.90 17.24 6.98
N ARG A 149 0.72 17.90 6.97
CA ARG A 149 0.61 19.29 6.52
C ARG A 149 1.32 20.25 7.44
N ARG A 150 1.19 20.05 8.77
CA ARG A 150 1.92 20.87 9.76
C ARG A 150 3.44 20.78 9.52
N ILE A 151 3.97 19.57 9.36
CA ILE A 151 5.39 19.37 9.05
C ILE A 151 5.77 20.02 7.72
N ALA A 152 4.93 19.88 6.68
CA ALA A 152 5.17 20.47 5.39
C ALA A 152 5.28 22.00 5.46
N ASP A 153 4.38 22.66 6.21
CA ASP A 153 4.40 24.10 6.43
C ASP A 153 5.64 24.54 7.23
N GLU A 154 5.95 23.85 8.31
CA GLU A 154 7.12 24.14 9.17
C GLU A 154 8.46 23.95 8.43
N ARG A 155 8.52 23.00 7.50
CA ARG A 155 9.71 22.69 6.70
C ARG A 155 9.76 23.49 5.38
N GLY A 156 8.77 24.32 5.11
CA GLY A 156 8.75 25.18 3.95
C GLY A 156 8.56 24.46 2.61
N PHE A 157 7.78 23.35 2.59
CA PHE A 157 7.45 22.61 1.36
C PHE A 157 6.60 23.40 0.38
N PRO A 158 5.59 24.22 0.84
CA PRO A 158 4.69 24.90 -0.07
C PRO A 158 5.42 25.78 -1.10
N GLY A 159 5.06 25.56 -2.37
CA GLY A 159 5.60 26.31 -3.51
C GLY A 159 7.00 25.88 -3.98
N LYS A 160 7.75 25.06 -3.23
CA LYS A 160 9.06 24.56 -3.70
C LYS A 160 8.90 23.75 -4.98
N PRO A 161 9.68 24.05 -6.04
CA PRO A 161 9.58 23.37 -7.33
C PRO A 161 10.26 22.01 -7.28
N VAL A 162 9.53 20.98 -7.70
CA VAL A 162 10.02 19.59 -7.73
C VAL A 162 9.68 18.89 -9.04
N VAL A 163 10.54 17.99 -9.49
CA VAL A 163 10.23 17.01 -10.53
C VAL A 163 9.96 15.67 -9.86
N SER A 164 8.99 14.92 -10.33
CA SER A 164 8.53 13.72 -9.65
C SER A 164 8.28 12.56 -10.58
N MET A 165 8.63 11.36 -10.14
CA MET A 165 8.03 10.14 -10.70
C MET A 165 6.51 10.22 -10.56
N MET A 166 5.77 9.87 -11.62
CA MET A 166 4.33 10.15 -11.75
C MET A 166 3.49 9.63 -10.59
N PHE A 167 3.87 8.51 -9.98
CA PHE A 167 3.12 7.90 -8.86
C PHE A 167 3.27 8.64 -7.52
N GLN A 168 4.20 9.62 -7.42
CA GLN A 168 4.38 10.44 -6.22
C GLN A 168 3.74 11.83 -6.35
N ALA A 169 3.34 12.22 -7.56
CA ALA A 169 2.95 13.60 -7.85
C ALA A 169 1.76 14.10 -6.99
N ASP A 170 0.74 13.26 -6.77
CA ASP A 170 -0.44 13.67 -6.00
C ASP A 170 -0.12 13.83 -4.50
N PHE A 171 0.76 12.98 -3.96
CA PHE A 171 1.23 13.13 -2.60
C PHE A 171 2.04 14.42 -2.40
N LEU A 172 2.91 14.75 -3.34
CA LEU A 172 3.68 16.00 -3.30
C LEU A 172 2.77 17.23 -3.39
N ARG A 173 1.75 17.20 -4.26
CA ARG A 173 0.75 18.28 -4.34
C ARG A 173 -0.06 18.40 -3.04
N PHE A 174 -0.41 17.28 -2.40
CA PHE A 174 -1.07 17.28 -1.10
C PHE A 174 -0.24 17.98 -0.02
N LEU A 175 1.10 17.87 -0.07
CA LEU A 175 2.05 18.53 0.82
C LEU A 175 2.38 19.98 0.42
N GLY A 176 1.80 20.48 -0.68
CA GLY A 176 1.99 21.86 -1.13
C GLY A 176 3.17 22.09 -2.07
N PHE A 177 3.94 21.08 -2.45
CA PHE A 177 4.99 21.24 -3.45
C PHE A 177 4.43 21.65 -4.81
N ARG A 178 5.20 22.45 -5.54
CA ARG A 178 4.92 22.77 -6.94
C ARG A 178 5.55 21.72 -7.86
N VAL A 179 4.79 20.72 -8.23
CA VAL A 179 5.22 19.67 -9.17
C VAL A 179 5.25 20.25 -10.57
N ILE A 180 6.44 20.54 -11.07
CA ILE A 180 6.68 21.24 -12.35
C ILE A 180 6.69 20.29 -13.55
N ALA A 181 7.08 19.04 -13.32
CA ALA A 181 7.06 17.98 -14.33
C ALA A 181 6.96 16.62 -13.65
N THR A 182 6.43 15.64 -14.37
CA THR A 182 6.44 14.24 -13.95
C THR A 182 7.13 13.39 -15.01
N PHE A 183 7.70 12.27 -14.59
CA PHE A 183 8.24 11.25 -15.47
C PHE A 183 7.62 9.87 -15.21
N PRO A 184 7.49 9.05 -16.27
CA PRO A 184 6.97 7.69 -16.17
C PRO A 184 8.03 6.73 -15.65
N PRO A 185 7.69 5.44 -15.43
CA PRO A 185 8.67 4.40 -15.12
C PRO A 185 9.81 4.33 -16.13
N PRO A 186 11.02 3.87 -15.69
CA PRO A 186 12.26 3.96 -16.47
C PRO A 186 12.17 3.41 -17.90
N GLU A 187 11.46 2.32 -18.11
CA GLU A 187 11.28 1.68 -19.42
C GLU A 187 10.51 2.52 -20.43
N LYS A 188 9.83 3.58 -19.97
CA LYS A 188 9.07 4.53 -20.82
C LYS A 188 9.80 5.85 -21.04
N VAL A 189 11.01 6.02 -20.48
CA VAL A 189 11.78 7.26 -20.61
C VAL A 189 12.68 7.21 -21.84
N SER A 190 12.29 7.91 -22.92
CA SER A 190 13.14 8.10 -24.08
C SER A 190 14.20 9.17 -23.84
N ALA A 191 15.29 9.18 -24.63
CA ALA A 191 16.32 10.21 -24.56
C ALA A 191 15.74 11.63 -24.75
N LYS A 192 14.81 11.81 -25.70
CA LYS A 192 14.11 13.09 -25.95
C LYS A 192 13.28 13.54 -24.75
N LEU A 193 12.59 12.60 -24.08
CA LEU A 193 11.82 12.92 -22.87
C LEU A 193 12.77 13.34 -21.76
N PHE A 194 13.89 12.63 -21.58
CA PHE A 194 14.88 12.94 -20.55
C PHE A 194 15.49 14.34 -20.76
N GLU A 195 15.88 14.72 -21.99
CA GLU A 195 16.37 16.06 -22.32
C GLU A 195 15.32 17.14 -21.98
N SER A 196 14.05 16.90 -22.31
CA SER A 196 12.95 17.80 -21.96
C SER A 196 12.79 17.96 -20.44
N MET A 197 12.94 16.87 -19.67
CA MET A 197 12.88 16.91 -18.21
C MET A 197 14.02 17.74 -17.63
N VAL A 198 15.26 17.56 -18.12
CA VAL A 198 16.43 18.37 -17.72
C VAL A 198 16.17 19.85 -17.97
N LYS A 199 15.73 20.20 -19.17
CA LYS A 199 15.40 21.60 -19.53
C LYS A 199 14.34 22.18 -18.57
N ASN A 200 13.21 21.51 -18.42
CA ASN A 200 12.12 22.00 -17.57
C ASN A 200 12.53 22.14 -16.11
N ALA A 201 13.28 21.17 -15.58
CA ALA A 201 13.78 21.20 -14.22
C ALA A 201 14.75 22.38 -13.97
N THR A 202 15.65 22.61 -14.92
CA THR A 202 16.60 23.72 -14.84
C THR A 202 15.90 25.09 -14.93
N GLU A 203 15.02 25.28 -15.91
CA GLU A 203 14.30 26.55 -16.12
C GLU A 203 13.38 26.91 -14.94
N SER A 204 12.86 25.90 -14.26
CA SER A 204 11.93 26.07 -13.12
C SER A 204 12.64 26.09 -11.77
N GLY A 205 13.95 25.88 -11.72
CA GLY A 205 14.75 25.85 -10.50
C GLY A 205 14.35 24.70 -9.56
N ALA A 206 14.18 23.48 -10.11
CA ALA A 206 13.81 22.32 -9.30
C ALA A 206 14.80 22.07 -8.16
N VAL A 207 14.32 21.99 -6.93
CA VAL A 207 15.16 21.74 -5.75
C VAL A 207 15.25 20.26 -5.41
N LEU A 208 14.20 19.46 -5.72
CA LEU A 208 14.17 18.02 -5.54
C LEU A 208 13.78 17.31 -6.82
N VAL A 209 14.33 16.11 -7.00
CA VAL A 209 13.82 15.07 -7.91
C VAL A 209 13.34 13.91 -7.06
N VAL A 210 12.04 13.59 -7.18
CA VAL A 210 11.40 12.61 -6.32
C VAL A 210 11.12 11.32 -7.10
N ASP A 211 11.80 10.26 -6.71
CA ASP A 211 11.64 8.91 -7.25
C ASP A 211 10.66 8.04 -6.46
N ASN A 212 10.44 6.85 -6.97
CA ASN A 212 9.63 5.80 -6.35
C ASN A 212 10.49 4.54 -6.18
N LEU A 213 10.61 4.05 -4.95
CA LEU A 213 11.43 2.87 -4.63
C LEU A 213 11.09 1.65 -5.49
N GLN A 214 9.80 1.42 -5.75
CA GLN A 214 9.32 0.24 -6.48
C GLN A 214 9.54 0.30 -7.99
N SER A 215 9.86 1.48 -8.53
CA SER A 215 10.10 1.68 -9.97
C SER A 215 11.59 1.84 -10.31
N GLY A 216 12.45 1.89 -9.29
CA GLY A 216 13.89 2.20 -9.46
C GLY A 216 14.17 3.70 -9.43
N THR A 217 15.42 4.04 -9.15
CA THR A 217 15.85 5.44 -8.89
C THR A 217 16.84 5.97 -9.94
N GLU A 218 17.16 5.19 -10.98
CA GLU A 218 18.22 5.54 -11.94
C GLU A 218 17.88 6.81 -12.74
N ILE A 219 16.61 7.00 -13.10
CA ILE A 219 16.19 8.17 -13.89
C ILE A 219 16.27 9.44 -13.05
N GLY A 220 15.74 9.40 -11.82
CA GLY A 220 15.77 10.57 -10.94
C GLY A 220 17.17 10.92 -10.48
N SER A 221 18.01 9.95 -10.14
CA SER A 221 19.41 10.18 -9.76
C SER A 221 20.20 10.86 -10.90
N ARG A 222 20.01 10.39 -12.15
CA ARG A 222 20.62 11.02 -13.33
C ARG A 222 20.10 12.43 -13.57
N LEU A 223 18.78 12.64 -13.44
CA LEU A 223 18.15 13.94 -13.60
C LEU A 223 18.65 14.92 -12.54
N ALA A 224 18.63 14.52 -11.26
CA ALA A 224 19.08 15.35 -10.14
C ALA A 224 20.52 15.81 -10.30
N SER A 225 21.43 14.92 -10.76
CA SER A 225 22.82 15.27 -11.00
C SER A 225 23.02 16.31 -12.11
N GLN A 226 22.15 16.33 -13.13
CA GLN A 226 22.25 17.28 -14.25
C GLN A 226 21.68 18.67 -13.94
N VAL A 227 20.73 18.74 -13.00
CA VAL A 227 20.03 20.01 -12.68
C VAL A 227 20.42 20.56 -11.30
N ASN A 228 21.43 19.99 -10.66
CA ASN A 228 21.90 20.35 -9.31
C ASN A 228 20.78 20.31 -8.24
N ALA A 229 19.84 19.38 -8.38
CA ALA A 229 18.81 19.11 -7.38
C ALA A 229 19.22 17.95 -6.46
N VAL A 230 18.48 17.76 -5.35
CA VAL A 230 18.64 16.61 -4.48
C VAL A 230 17.65 15.53 -4.90
N GLU A 231 18.12 14.29 -5.08
CA GLU A 231 17.27 13.14 -5.31
C GLU A 231 16.76 12.59 -3.98
N VAL A 232 15.47 12.17 -3.96
CA VAL A 232 14.86 11.46 -2.86
C VAL A 232 13.89 10.40 -3.37
N ALA A 233 14.04 9.17 -2.87
CA ALA A 233 13.13 8.08 -3.20
C ALA A 233 12.08 7.88 -2.10
N LEU A 234 10.80 7.83 -2.49
CA LEU A 234 9.65 7.60 -1.63
C LEU A 234 9.05 6.21 -1.86
N SER A 235 8.37 5.67 -0.84
CA SER A 235 7.67 4.40 -0.96
C SER A 235 6.18 4.59 -1.27
N ASN A 236 5.60 3.62 -1.99
CA ASN A 236 4.16 3.50 -2.23
C ASN A 236 3.54 2.27 -1.55
N PHE A 237 4.34 1.48 -0.83
CA PHE A 237 3.85 0.22 -0.26
C PHE A 237 4.26 0.06 1.20
N PRO A 238 3.34 -0.40 2.07
CA PRO A 238 3.72 -0.93 3.37
C PRO A 238 4.76 -2.06 3.24
N GLU A 239 5.55 -2.26 4.30
CA GLU A 239 6.63 -3.24 4.37
C GLU A 239 7.82 -2.94 3.43
N SER A 240 7.86 -1.71 2.89
CA SER A 240 9.00 -1.17 2.13
C SER A 240 9.30 0.27 2.55
N PRO A 241 10.11 0.50 3.59
CA PRO A 241 10.87 -0.44 4.47
C PRO A 241 10.01 -1.38 5.34
N PRO A 242 10.57 -2.51 5.82
CA PRO A 242 9.82 -3.58 6.51
C PRO A 242 9.10 -3.18 7.82
N GLU A 243 9.55 -2.12 8.50
CA GLU A 243 8.95 -1.59 9.73
C GLU A 243 7.63 -0.86 9.48
N LEU A 244 7.37 -0.38 8.27
CA LEU A 244 6.17 0.38 7.92
C LEU A 244 5.00 -0.58 7.66
N LYS A 245 4.06 -0.69 8.59
CA LYS A 245 3.03 -1.73 8.56
C LYS A 245 1.76 -1.35 7.79
N ASN A 246 1.52 -0.04 7.55
CA ASN A 246 0.38 0.45 6.77
C ASN A 246 0.71 1.73 6.00
N MET A 247 -0.21 2.15 5.12
CA MET A 247 0.03 3.32 4.27
C MET A 247 0.12 4.64 5.04
N THR A 248 -0.52 4.76 6.18
CA THR A 248 -0.39 5.97 7.02
C THR A 248 1.05 6.15 7.50
N GLN A 249 1.69 5.06 7.94
CA GLN A 249 3.11 5.06 8.33
C GLN A 249 4.03 5.35 7.13
N VAL A 250 3.72 4.78 5.96
CA VAL A 250 4.47 5.06 4.71
C VAL A 250 4.41 6.56 4.36
N MET A 251 3.22 7.17 4.41
CA MET A 251 3.09 8.60 4.11
C MET A 251 3.85 9.50 5.09
N VAL A 252 3.82 9.19 6.40
CA VAL A 252 4.58 9.93 7.41
C VAL A 252 6.09 9.78 7.16
N TRP A 253 6.56 8.58 6.94
CA TRP A 253 7.96 8.31 6.60
C TRP A 253 8.39 9.06 5.33
N ASN A 254 7.55 9.12 4.31
CA ASN A 254 7.81 9.88 3.09
C ASN A 254 7.98 11.39 3.38
N VAL A 255 7.20 11.96 4.32
CA VAL A 255 7.35 13.37 4.73
C VAL A 255 8.68 13.61 5.43
N GLU A 256 9.14 12.68 6.27
CA GLU A 256 10.45 12.76 6.92
C GLU A 256 11.58 12.74 5.89
N ARG A 257 11.51 11.83 4.91
CA ARG A 257 12.48 11.76 3.80
C ARG A 257 12.54 13.04 2.98
N LEU A 258 11.37 13.62 2.68
CA LEU A 258 11.30 14.92 1.96
C LEU A 258 11.89 16.05 2.79
N SER A 259 11.68 16.05 4.10
CA SER A 259 12.24 17.07 5.03
C SER A 259 13.77 17.01 5.06
N GLU A 260 14.33 15.80 5.15
CA GLU A 260 15.78 15.58 5.09
C GLU A 260 16.37 16.05 3.76
N ALA A 261 15.74 15.63 2.64
CA ALA A 261 16.21 15.99 1.31
C ALA A 261 16.16 17.50 1.05
N LEU A 262 15.09 18.19 1.51
CA LEU A 262 14.97 19.63 1.37
C LEU A 262 16.04 20.38 2.19
N SER A 263 16.31 19.93 3.41
CA SER A 263 17.39 20.48 4.24
C SER A 263 18.75 20.33 3.54
N HIS A 264 19.00 19.21 2.88
CA HIS A 264 20.22 19.02 2.08
C HIS A 264 20.27 19.94 0.84
N ALA A 265 19.13 20.19 0.19
CA ALA A 265 19.07 21.10 -0.94
C ALA A 265 19.37 22.54 -0.54
N GLU A 266 18.89 22.99 0.62
CA GLU A 266 19.15 24.33 1.16
C GLU A 266 20.61 24.55 1.57
N LEU A 267 21.32 23.50 1.99
CA LEU A 267 22.76 23.57 2.29
C LEU A 267 23.64 23.64 1.04
N ARG A 268 23.11 23.33 -0.17
CA ARG A 268 23.83 23.37 -1.43
C ARG A 268 23.57 24.65 -2.22
N ALA A 269 22.52 25.39 -1.87
CA ALA A 269 22.11 26.65 -2.53
C ALA A 269 22.89 27.87 -1.99
#